data_2eb2093afafc36c7ffe19703d11353f7
#
_entry.id   2eb2093afafc36c7ffe19703d11353f7
#
_cell.length_a   1.000
_cell.length_b   1.000
_cell.length_c   1.000
_cell.angle_alpha   90.00
_cell.angle_beta   90.00
_cell.angle_gamma   90.00
#
_symmetry.space_group_name_H-M   'P 1'
#
loop_
_entity.id
_entity.type
_entity.pdbx_description
1 polymer ?
#
loop_
_entity_poly.entity_id
_entity_poly.type
_entity_poly.pdbx_seq_one_letter_code
_entity_poly.pdbx_strand_id
1 'polypeptide(L)'
;IDMRLGLSLPDRVYWRRNKMDRDVAVLFLLDMSASTGEAIDESRGGADEWDAPGNPVDYMLWLRNRRGTEGAPRRTYKRIIDLEKEASILLIQALEALGDKYGIYGFSGYGRENVEYYTIKDLNEQMSDKVQKRIDKITPLHATRMGPAIRHSIKKLDEIDAKTKVLFLISDGRPQDRGYSREGVEKEYAVHDTRKALLEGKQKGIIPFCLTVDKAGHDYLKTMMGDMGYE
;
A
#
# COMPACT_ATOMS: atom_id res chain seq x y z
N ILE A 1 -20.81 18.85 -58.67
CA ILE A 1 -22.20 19.23 -58.95
C ILE A 1 -22.68 20.20 -57.86
N ASP A 2 -22.36 19.97 -56.63
CA ASP A 2 -22.82 20.80 -55.48
C ASP A 2 -22.20 22.20 -55.42
N MET A 3 -20.98 22.38 -55.93
CA MET A 3 -20.36 23.70 -56.04
C MET A 3 -21.07 24.63 -57.08
N ARG A 4 -21.81 24.11 -58.01
CA ARG A 4 -22.57 24.93 -58.99
C ARG A 4 -23.90 25.42 -58.48
N LEU A 5 -24.37 24.92 -57.35
CA LEU A 5 -25.64 25.29 -56.74
C LEU A 5 -25.51 26.19 -55.54
N GLY A 6 -24.28 26.64 -55.19
CA GLY A 6 -24.05 27.54 -54.05
C GLY A 6 -24.43 26.94 -52.70
N LEU A 7 -24.58 25.62 -52.64
CA LEU A 7 -24.84 24.91 -51.39
C LEU A 7 -23.51 24.82 -50.64
N SER A 8 -23.42 25.51 -49.51
CA SER A 8 -22.33 25.30 -48.56
C SER A 8 -22.31 23.82 -48.12
N LEU A 9 -21.16 23.18 -48.28
CA LEU A 9 -20.94 21.85 -47.75
C LEU A 9 -21.31 21.88 -46.25
N PRO A 10 -22.19 21.00 -45.78
CA PRO A 10 -22.47 20.98 -44.36
C PRO A 10 -21.16 20.64 -43.62
N ASP A 11 -20.72 21.55 -42.77
CA ASP A 11 -19.63 21.35 -41.82
C ASP A 11 -19.99 20.25 -40.78
N ARG A 12 -20.35 19.07 -41.27
CA ARG A 12 -20.51 17.89 -40.44
C ARG A 12 -19.14 17.30 -40.22
N VAL A 13 -18.37 17.95 -39.39
CA VAL A 13 -17.21 17.33 -38.75
C VAL A 13 -17.75 16.22 -37.83
N TYR A 14 -17.67 15.00 -38.32
CA TYR A 14 -17.96 13.84 -37.48
C TYR A 14 -16.90 13.74 -36.39
N TRP A 15 -17.16 14.34 -35.23
CA TRP A 15 -16.40 14.10 -34.04
C TRP A 15 -16.68 12.66 -33.60
N ARG A 16 -15.88 11.71 -34.11
CA ARG A 16 -15.85 10.38 -33.55
C ARG A 16 -15.16 10.51 -32.19
N ARG A 17 -15.93 10.62 -31.12
CA ARG A 17 -15.40 10.32 -29.78
C ARG A 17 -14.89 8.88 -29.87
N ASN A 18 -13.59 8.69 -30.05
CA ASN A 18 -12.96 7.44 -29.73
C ASN A 18 -13.17 7.27 -28.24
N LYS A 19 -14.20 6.54 -27.86
CA LYS A 19 -14.33 6.02 -26.52
C LYS A 19 -13.15 5.05 -26.39
N MET A 20 -12.03 5.53 -25.87
CA MET A 20 -10.95 4.64 -25.46
C MET A 20 -11.56 3.84 -24.32
N ASP A 21 -11.95 2.62 -24.61
CA ASP A 21 -12.35 1.70 -23.58
C ASP A 21 -11.13 1.53 -22.67
N ARG A 22 -11.23 2.13 -21.48
CA ARG A 22 -10.21 1.95 -20.43
C ARG A 22 -10.27 0.49 -20.03
N ASP A 23 -9.15 -0.17 -20.18
CA ASP A 23 -8.99 -1.57 -19.82
C ASP A 23 -7.80 -1.65 -18.87
N VAL A 24 -8.06 -1.22 -17.64
CA VAL A 24 -7.08 -1.07 -16.58
C VAL A 24 -7.46 -1.95 -15.39
N ALA A 25 -6.49 -2.69 -14.89
CA ALA A 25 -6.61 -3.43 -13.64
C ALA A 25 -5.56 -2.94 -12.65
N VAL A 26 -6.00 -2.55 -11.47
CA VAL A 26 -5.15 -2.02 -10.39
C VAL A 26 -5.20 -2.93 -9.18
N LEU A 27 -4.05 -3.29 -8.65
CA LEU A 27 -3.94 -4.03 -7.40
C LEU A 27 -3.24 -3.17 -6.35
N PHE A 28 -3.94 -2.89 -5.25
CA PHE A 28 -3.36 -2.28 -4.07
C PHE A 28 -2.83 -3.36 -3.14
N LEU A 29 -1.56 -3.26 -2.79
CA LEU A 29 -0.89 -4.13 -1.85
C LEU A 29 -0.46 -3.29 -0.64
N LEU A 30 -1.19 -3.43 0.47
CA LEU A 30 -1.01 -2.65 1.69
C LEU A 30 -0.08 -3.38 2.65
N ASP A 31 0.89 -2.68 3.17
CA ASP A 31 1.72 -3.15 4.26
C ASP A 31 0.90 -3.16 5.56
N MET A 32 0.83 -4.30 6.20
CA MET A 32 0.17 -4.47 7.49
C MET A 32 1.20 -4.83 8.57
N SER A 33 2.43 -4.35 8.43
CA SER A 33 3.48 -4.61 9.43
C SER A 33 3.24 -3.83 10.72
N ALA A 34 3.92 -4.22 11.79
CA ALA A 34 3.75 -3.62 13.11
C ALA A 34 4.14 -2.14 13.14
N SER A 35 5.11 -1.72 12.32
CA SER A 35 5.55 -0.32 12.19
C SER A 35 4.42 0.62 11.75
N THR A 36 3.47 0.12 10.92
CA THR A 36 2.30 0.92 10.50
C THR A 36 1.38 1.31 11.66
N GLY A 37 1.57 0.69 12.83
CA GLY A 37 0.88 1.05 14.07
C GLY A 37 1.43 2.30 14.77
N GLU A 38 2.58 2.81 14.33
CA GLU A 38 3.21 3.98 14.93
C GLU A 38 2.43 5.27 14.64
N ALA A 39 2.57 6.25 15.56
CA ALA A 39 1.93 7.55 15.42
C ALA A 39 2.68 8.41 14.39
N ILE A 40 1.95 9.11 13.51
CA ILE A 40 2.53 9.96 12.48
C ILE A 40 3.30 11.14 13.07
N ASP A 41 2.95 11.58 14.26
CA ASP A 41 3.48 12.76 14.94
C ASP A 41 4.43 12.34 16.08
N GLU A 42 5.66 11.95 15.74
CA GLU A 42 6.70 11.58 16.72
C GLU A 42 7.07 12.72 17.66
N SER A 43 6.79 13.97 17.29
CA SER A 43 7.18 15.14 18.08
C SER A 43 6.41 15.27 19.41
N ARG A 44 5.41 14.43 19.68
CA ARG A 44 4.58 14.48 20.90
C ARG A 44 4.45 13.18 21.67
N GLY A 45 4.95 12.06 21.15
CA GLY A 45 4.86 10.74 21.80
C GLY A 45 6.15 10.30 22.48
N GLY A 46 7.30 10.87 22.12
CA GLY A 46 8.61 10.39 22.54
C GLY A 46 9.02 10.75 23.97
N ALA A 47 8.26 11.58 24.70
CA ALA A 47 8.62 11.93 26.08
C ALA A 47 8.18 10.90 27.13
N ASP A 48 7.15 10.11 26.84
CA ASP A 48 6.55 9.24 27.88
C ASP A 48 7.12 7.81 27.93
N GLU A 49 7.79 7.36 26.89
CA GLU A 49 8.30 5.98 26.83
C GLU A 49 9.76 5.87 27.31
N TRP A 50 10.51 6.97 27.28
CA TRP A 50 11.90 7.03 27.74
C TRP A 50 12.04 7.32 29.24
N ASP A 51 10.98 7.76 29.92
CA ASP A 51 10.94 8.02 31.35
C ASP A 51 10.53 6.80 32.20
N ALA A 52 10.49 5.62 31.63
CA ALA A 52 10.23 4.39 32.37
C ALA A 52 11.41 4.12 33.33
N PRO A 53 11.17 4.07 34.66
CA PRO A 53 12.24 3.82 35.62
C PRO A 53 12.91 2.49 35.36
N GLY A 54 14.25 2.46 35.36
CA GLY A 54 15.05 1.24 35.18
C GLY A 54 14.97 0.25 36.33
N ASN A 55 14.35 0.61 37.46
CA ASN A 55 14.15 -0.23 38.62
C ASN A 55 12.78 -0.92 38.55
N PRO A 56 12.68 -2.26 38.73
CA PRO A 56 11.42 -3.01 38.62
C PRO A 56 10.31 -2.52 39.55
N VAL A 57 10.63 -2.03 40.74
CA VAL A 57 9.65 -1.51 41.71
C VAL A 57 9.07 -0.18 41.27
N ASP A 58 9.91 0.73 40.81
CA ASP A 58 9.49 2.01 40.29
C ASP A 58 8.74 1.89 38.97
N TYR A 59 9.11 0.92 38.13
CA TYR A 59 8.40 0.57 36.90
C TYR A 59 6.97 0.08 37.21
N MET A 60 6.79 -0.77 38.22
CA MET A 60 5.46 -1.24 38.62
C MET A 60 4.61 -0.12 39.21
N LEU A 61 5.20 0.80 39.98
CA LEU A 61 4.52 1.99 40.48
C LEU A 61 4.12 2.95 39.38
N TRP A 62 5.01 3.15 38.44
CA TRP A 62 4.78 3.96 37.22
C TRP A 62 3.64 3.38 36.36
N LEU A 63 3.62 2.07 36.12
CA LEU A 63 2.52 1.37 35.44
C LEU A 63 1.19 1.49 36.20
N ARG A 64 1.20 1.39 37.53
CA ARG A 64 0.01 1.54 38.35
C ARG A 64 -0.55 2.96 38.31
N ASN A 65 0.29 3.96 38.38
CA ASN A 65 -0.12 5.36 38.28
C ASN A 65 -0.62 5.72 36.87
N ARG A 66 -0.09 5.09 35.84
CA ARG A 66 -0.56 5.25 34.45
C ARG A 66 -1.93 4.60 34.21
N ARG A 67 -2.28 3.54 34.96
CA ARG A 67 -3.62 2.94 34.94
C ARG A 67 -4.67 3.72 35.73
N GLY A 68 -4.25 4.57 36.65
CA GLY A 68 -5.14 5.37 37.53
C GLY A 68 -5.64 6.68 36.94
N THR A 69 -5.21 7.09 35.77
CA THR A 69 -5.76 8.23 35.04
C THR A 69 -6.93 7.82 34.13
N GLU A 70 -7.92 7.16 34.71
CA GLU A 70 -9.25 7.02 34.09
C GLU A 70 -9.90 8.42 34.05
N GLY A 71 -9.75 9.12 32.93
CA GLY A 71 -10.34 10.46 32.75
C GLY A 71 -9.54 11.42 31.89
N ALA A 72 -8.26 11.16 31.62
CA ALA A 72 -7.56 11.93 30.60
C ALA A 72 -8.16 11.58 29.22
N PRO A 73 -8.51 12.57 28.38
CA PRO A 73 -8.98 12.27 27.04
C PRO A 73 -7.89 11.44 26.36
N ARG A 74 -8.22 10.20 25.96
CA ARG A 74 -7.35 9.36 25.15
C ARG A 74 -7.07 10.19 23.90
N ARG A 75 -5.86 10.76 23.81
CA ARG A 75 -5.40 11.40 22.57
C ARG A 75 -5.32 10.31 21.53
N THR A 76 -6.27 10.27 20.64
CA THR A 76 -6.26 9.39 19.48
C THR A 76 -5.20 9.94 18.52
N TYR A 77 -4.01 9.37 18.57
CA TYR A 77 -2.99 9.67 17.58
C TYR A 77 -3.36 8.97 16.28
N LYS A 78 -3.27 9.70 15.17
CA LYS A 78 -3.43 9.11 13.84
C LYS A 78 -2.20 8.24 13.57
N ARG A 79 -2.43 6.99 13.27
CA ARG A 79 -1.37 6.02 12.96
C ARG A 79 -1.06 6.03 11.47
N ILE A 80 0.10 5.51 11.10
CA ILE A 80 0.50 5.35 9.70
C ILE A 80 -0.53 4.51 8.94
N ILE A 81 -0.99 3.40 9.50
CA ILE A 81 -2.02 2.55 8.90
C ILE A 81 -3.34 3.30 8.63
N ASP A 82 -3.71 4.27 9.46
CA ASP A 82 -4.92 5.06 9.28
C ASP A 82 -4.76 6.01 8.06
N LEU A 83 -3.55 6.56 7.86
CA LEU A 83 -3.22 7.36 6.66
C LEU A 83 -3.20 6.51 5.39
N GLU A 84 -2.63 5.31 5.45
CA GLU A 84 -2.63 4.36 4.33
C GLU A 84 -4.05 3.96 3.91
N LYS A 85 -4.94 3.74 4.89
CA LYS A 85 -6.37 3.50 4.63
C LYS A 85 -7.03 4.69 3.94
N GLU A 86 -6.80 5.90 4.44
CA GLU A 86 -7.38 7.12 3.85
C GLU A 86 -6.88 7.33 2.41
N ALA A 87 -5.58 7.20 2.17
CA ALA A 87 -5.00 7.29 0.84
C ALA A 87 -5.61 6.23 -0.11
N SER A 88 -5.73 4.99 0.38
CA SER A 88 -6.36 3.91 -0.37
C SER A 88 -7.82 4.22 -0.73
N ILE A 89 -8.60 4.76 0.22
CA ILE A 89 -10.01 5.14 -0.01
C ILE A 89 -10.12 6.21 -1.09
N LEU A 90 -9.25 7.23 -1.09
CA LEU A 90 -9.24 8.27 -2.12
C LEU A 90 -8.96 7.70 -3.51
N LEU A 91 -7.97 6.81 -3.61
CA LEU A 91 -7.63 6.13 -4.86
C LEU A 91 -8.78 5.22 -5.34
N ILE A 92 -9.43 4.51 -4.42
CA ILE A 92 -10.59 3.66 -4.71
C ILE A 92 -11.73 4.49 -5.28
N GLN A 93 -12.07 5.64 -4.68
CA GLN A 93 -13.12 6.52 -5.17
C GLN A 93 -12.84 7.00 -6.60
N ALA A 94 -11.58 7.31 -6.91
CA ALA A 94 -11.17 7.69 -8.25
C ALA A 94 -11.34 6.53 -9.26
N LEU A 95 -10.97 5.31 -8.89
CA LEU A 95 -11.09 4.13 -9.76
C LEU A 95 -12.56 3.73 -9.97
N GLU A 96 -13.39 3.79 -8.93
CA GLU A 96 -14.84 3.58 -9.04
C GLU A 96 -15.48 4.58 -10.01
N ALA A 97 -15.11 5.87 -9.90
CA ALA A 97 -15.61 6.90 -10.81
C ALA A 97 -15.18 6.67 -12.27
N LEU A 98 -14.04 6.03 -12.49
CA LEU A 98 -13.50 5.70 -13.81
C LEU A 98 -14.03 4.36 -14.36
N GLY A 99 -14.58 3.51 -13.49
CA GLY A 99 -15.04 2.17 -13.83
C GLY A 99 -13.91 1.15 -14.08
N ASP A 100 -12.72 1.40 -13.54
CA ASP A 100 -11.57 0.52 -13.65
C ASP A 100 -11.71 -0.69 -12.71
N LYS A 101 -11.12 -1.84 -13.08
CA LYS A 101 -11.05 -3.01 -12.19
C LYS A 101 -9.98 -2.77 -11.13
N TYR A 102 -10.30 -3.03 -9.87
CA TYR A 102 -9.30 -2.93 -8.80
C TYR A 102 -9.50 -3.98 -7.71
N GLY A 103 -8.40 -4.37 -7.08
CA GLY A 103 -8.36 -5.24 -5.92
C GLY A 103 -7.55 -4.60 -4.78
N ILE A 104 -7.87 -4.98 -3.54
CA ILE A 104 -7.21 -4.50 -2.33
C ILE A 104 -6.76 -5.71 -1.54
N TYR A 105 -5.47 -5.78 -1.27
CA TYR A 105 -4.86 -6.87 -0.54
C TYR A 105 -3.92 -6.32 0.51
N GLY A 106 -3.82 -7.02 1.62
CA GLY A 106 -2.86 -6.71 2.67
C GLY A 106 -1.82 -7.81 2.78
N PHE A 107 -0.64 -7.48 3.29
CA PHE A 107 0.37 -8.47 3.58
C PHE A 107 1.07 -8.19 4.91
N SER A 108 1.55 -9.27 5.50
CA SER A 108 2.44 -9.25 6.64
C SER A 108 3.30 -10.52 6.60
N GLY A 109 4.19 -10.72 7.56
CA GLY A 109 4.97 -11.93 7.62
C GLY A 109 5.67 -12.11 8.96
N TYR A 110 6.00 -13.36 9.26
CA TYR A 110 6.80 -13.71 10.41
C TYR A 110 7.76 -14.85 10.05
N GLY A 111 8.91 -14.48 9.54
CA GLY A 111 9.91 -15.43 9.05
C GLY A 111 9.54 -16.03 7.68
N ARG A 112 10.40 -16.91 7.20
CA ARG A 112 10.34 -17.46 5.83
C ARG A 112 9.09 -18.32 5.59
N GLU A 113 8.64 -19.04 6.60
CA GLU A 113 7.57 -20.03 6.50
C GLU A 113 6.16 -19.42 6.67
N ASN A 114 6.08 -18.18 7.22
CA ASN A 114 4.80 -17.56 7.55
C ASN A 114 4.68 -16.22 6.81
N VAL A 115 4.30 -16.29 5.55
CA VAL A 115 3.94 -15.12 4.74
C VAL A 115 2.43 -15.05 4.67
N GLU A 116 1.88 -13.98 5.19
CA GLU A 116 0.45 -13.75 5.29
C GLU A 116 0.01 -12.83 4.17
N TYR A 117 -1.07 -13.21 3.48
CA TYR A 117 -1.66 -12.44 2.39
C TYR A 117 -3.17 -12.37 2.56
N TYR A 118 -3.69 -11.18 2.77
CA TYR A 118 -5.08 -10.93 3.11
C TYR A 118 -5.85 -10.38 1.93
N THR A 119 -6.95 -11.02 1.56
CA THR A 119 -7.87 -10.50 0.55
C THR A 119 -8.90 -9.60 1.21
N ILE A 120 -8.75 -8.30 1.04
CA ILE A 120 -9.68 -7.27 1.53
C ILE A 120 -10.80 -7.08 0.51
N LYS A 121 -10.43 -6.88 -0.76
CA LYS A 121 -11.32 -6.87 -1.92
C LYS A 121 -10.65 -7.61 -3.08
N ASP A 122 -11.27 -8.62 -3.62
CA ASP A 122 -10.75 -9.30 -4.81
C ASP A 122 -10.95 -8.44 -6.07
N LEU A 123 -10.09 -8.65 -7.09
CA LEU A 123 -10.15 -7.95 -8.37
C LEU A 123 -11.50 -8.11 -9.08
N ASN A 124 -12.16 -9.25 -8.90
CA ASN A 124 -13.46 -9.55 -9.48
C ASN A 124 -14.64 -9.27 -8.53
N GLU A 125 -14.38 -8.83 -7.30
CA GLU A 125 -15.41 -8.48 -6.31
C GLU A 125 -15.84 -7.01 -6.50
N GLN A 126 -17.12 -6.73 -6.39
CA GLN A 126 -17.63 -5.36 -6.38
C GLN A 126 -17.54 -4.74 -4.98
N MET A 127 -17.45 -3.40 -4.92
CA MET A 127 -17.51 -2.69 -3.66
C MET A 127 -18.86 -2.95 -2.97
N SER A 128 -18.82 -3.26 -1.67
CA SER A 128 -19.99 -3.57 -0.84
C SER A 128 -19.70 -3.24 0.62
N ASP A 129 -20.75 -3.17 1.44
CA ASP A 129 -20.64 -2.99 2.90
C ASP A 129 -19.72 -4.03 3.55
N LYS A 130 -19.67 -5.22 2.95
CA LYS A 130 -18.80 -6.31 3.41
C LYS A 130 -17.31 -5.99 3.18
N VAL A 131 -16.99 -5.38 2.03
CA VAL A 131 -15.64 -4.90 1.70
C VAL A 131 -15.28 -3.73 2.61
N GLN A 132 -16.17 -2.77 2.81
CA GLN A 132 -15.94 -1.64 3.72
C GLN A 132 -15.60 -2.12 5.13
N LYS A 133 -16.37 -3.07 5.67
CA LYS A 133 -16.08 -3.68 6.98
C LYS A 133 -14.74 -4.41 7.03
N ARG A 134 -14.23 -4.96 5.92
CA ARG A 134 -12.89 -5.55 5.86
C ARG A 134 -11.82 -4.46 5.87
N ILE A 135 -12.03 -3.35 5.16
CA ILE A 135 -11.12 -2.18 5.18
C ILE A 135 -11.02 -1.63 6.61
N ASP A 136 -12.13 -1.46 7.31
CA ASP A 136 -12.15 -0.98 8.69
C ASP A 136 -11.36 -1.88 9.64
N LYS A 137 -11.37 -3.19 9.38
CA LYS A 137 -10.67 -4.20 10.19
C LYS A 137 -9.17 -4.32 9.90
N ILE A 138 -8.63 -3.59 8.94
CA ILE A 138 -7.18 -3.58 8.69
C ILE A 138 -6.47 -3.08 9.96
N THR A 139 -5.54 -3.86 10.48
CA THR A 139 -4.77 -3.56 11.69
C THR A 139 -3.32 -3.96 11.49
N PRO A 140 -2.37 -3.28 12.16
CA PRO A 140 -0.98 -3.71 12.15
C PRO A 140 -0.82 -5.12 12.72
N LEU A 141 0.07 -5.92 12.12
CA LEU A 141 0.29 -7.33 12.48
C LEU A 141 1.76 -7.59 12.85
N HIS A 142 2.54 -8.11 11.91
CA HIS A 142 3.88 -8.63 12.17
C HIS A 142 4.95 -7.84 11.41
N ALA A 143 5.84 -8.53 10.71
CA ALA A 143 6.96 -7.96 9.98
C ALA A 143 6.64 -7.74 8.49
N THR A 144 7.54 -7.05 7.78
CA THR A 144 7.37 -6.62 6.39
C THR A 144 8.10 -7.58 5.44
N ARG A 145 7.39 -8.59 4.93
CA ARG A 145 7.94 -9.53 3.95
C ARG A 145 7.37 -9.29 2.54
N MET A 146 7.94 -8.33 1.83
CA MET A 146 7.41 -7.80 0.57
C MET A 146 7.55 -8.76 -0.61
N GLY A 147 8.73 -9.37 -0.80
CA GLY A 147 9.05 -10.14 -2.01
C GLY A 147 8.01 -11.20 -2.39
N PRO A 148 7.66 -12.14 -1.50
CA PRO A 148 6.63 -13.14 -1.76
C PRO A 148 5.23 -12.54 -1.99
N ALA A 149 4.86 -11.50 -1.24
CA ALA A 149 3.57 -10.83 -1.38
C ALA A 149 3.44 -10.16 -2.75
N ILE A 150 4.49 -9.50 -3.22
CA ILE A 150 4.57 -8.90 -4.56
C ILE A 150 4.42 -9.98 -5.64
N ARG A 151 5.15 -11.10 -5.54
CA ARG A 151 5.04 -12.20 -6.52
C ARG A 151 3.64 -12.80 -6.56
N HIS A 152 3.00 -12.93 -5.40
CA HIS A 152 1.60 -13.41 -5.35
C HIS A 152 0.64 -12.40 -6.00
N SER A 153 0.83 -11.11 -5.77
CA SER A 153 0.04 -10.04 -6.40
C SER A 153 0.24 -10.02 -7.92
N ILE A 154 1.49 -10.19 -8.39
CA ILE A 154 1.81 -10.31 -9.81
C ILE A 154 1.07 -11.49 -10.44
N LYS A 155 1.03 -12.64 -9.77
CA LYS A 155 0.28 -13.81 -10.27
C LYS A 155 -1.20 -13.47 -10.40
N LYS A 156 -1.81 -12.83 -9.40
CA LYS A 156 -3.23 -12.42 -9.47
C LYS A 156 -3.51 -11.44 -10.60
N LEU A 157 -2.64 -10.45 -10.83
CA LEU A 157 -2.77 -9.51 -11.93
C LEU A 157 -2.55 -10.18 -13.29
N ASP A 158 -1.66 -11.16 -13.37
CA ASP A 158 -1.36 -11.89 -14.59
C ASP A 158 -2.59 -12.68 -15.09
N GLU A 159 -3.40 -13.20 -14.18
CA GLU A 159 -4.64 -13.94 -14.45
C GLU A 159 -5.79 -13.05 -14.92
N ILE A 160 -5.69 -11.72 -14.79
CA ILE A 160 -6.73 -10.78 -15.22
C ILE A 160 -6.50 -10.38 -16.67
N ASP A 161 -7.56 -10.44 -17.47
CA ASP A 161 -7.54 -9.88 -18.82
C ASP A 161 -7.74 -8.36 -18.75
N ALA A 162 -6.63 -7.62 -18.90
CA ALA A 162 -6.58 -6.16 -18.94
C ALA A 162 -5.33 -5.72 -19.70
N LYS A 163 -5.47 -4.65 -20.51
CA LYS A 163 -4.36 -4.10 -21.30
C LYS A 163 -3.31 -3.42 -20.44
N THR A 164 -3.75 -2.73 -19.40
CA THR A 164 -2.87 -2.04 -18.45
C THR A 164 -3.06 -2.64 -17.07
N LYS A 165 -1.97 -3.10 -16.49
CA LYS A 165 -1.95 -3.72 -15.16
C LYS A 165 -1.03 -2.93 -14.26
N VAL A 166 -1.52 -2.47 -13.12
CA VAL A 166 -0.77 -1.63 -12.18
C VAL A 166 -0.76 -2.29 -10.81
N LEU A 167 0.42 -2.36 -10.21
CA LEU A 167 0.61 -2.80 -8.83
C LEU A 167 1.02 -1.60 -7.97
N PHE A 168 0.13 -1.15 -7.09
CA PHE A 168 0.44 -0.15 -6.07
C PHE A 168 0.88 -0.84 -4.79
N LEU A 169 2.13 -0.68 -4.43
CA LEU A 169 2.67 -1.06 -3.13
C LEU A 169 2.62 0.15 -2.20
N ILE A 170 1.92 0.02 -1.09
CA ILE A 170 1.80 1.06 -0.06
C ILE A 170 2.45 0.53 1.21
N SER A 171 3.51 1.19 1.69
CA SER A 171 4.28 0.74 2.84
C SER A 171 4.91 1.93 3.57
N ASP A 172 5.05 1.79 4.87
CA ASP A 172 5.66 2.79 5.74
C ASP A 172 7.18 2.68 5.83
N GLY A 173 7.77 1.63 5.27
CA GLY A 173 9.19 1.40 5.50
C GLY A 173 9.87 0.35 4.64
N ARG A 174 11.06 -0.02 5.10
CA ARG A 174 11.90 -1.04 4.46
C ARG A 174 11.33 -2.43 4.66
N PRO A 175 11.49 -3.32 3.67
CA PRO A 175 11.25 -4.73 3.89
C PRO A 175 12.16 -5.25 5.02
N GLN A 176 11.54 -5.71 6.09
CA GLN A 176 12.25 -6.17 7.28
C GLN A 176 11.53 -7.35 7.92
N ASP A 177 12.20 -8.51 8.01
CA ASP A 177 11.65 -9.70 8.63
C ASP A 177 12.75 -10.63 9.14
N ARG A 178 12.45 -11.46 10.14
CA ARG A 178 13.35 -12.52 10.61
C ARG A 178 13.61 -13.53 9.49
N GLY A 179 14.86 -13.91 9.29
CA GLY A 179 15.26 -14.88 8.27
C GLY A 179 15.58 -14.29 6.89
N TYR A 180 15.49 -12.96 6.73
CA TYR A 180 16.28 -12.27 5.71
C TYR A 180 17.73 -12.07 6.17
N SER A 181 18.02 -12.46 7.44
CA SER A 181 19.33 -12.28 8.03
C SER A 181 20.21 -13.50 7.96
N ARG A 182 21.34 -13.29 7.34
CA ARG A 182 22.59 -13.98 7.62
C ARG A 182 23.59 -12.91 8.00
N GLU A 183 23.99 -12.87 9.29
CA GLU A 183 25.14 -12.12 9.80
C GLU A 183 25.38 -10.72 9.16
N GLY A 184 24.61 -9.70 9.56
CA GLY A 184 24.88 -8.28 9.24
C GLY A 184 24.44 -7.78 7.85
N VAL A 185 23.98 -8.64 6.94
CA VAL A 185 23.56 -8.29 5.57
C VAL A 185 22.04 -8.28 5.39
N GLU A 186 21.31 -8.31 6.48
CA GLU A 186 19.85 -8.49 6.53
C GLU A 186 19.06 -7.52 5.67
N LYS A 187 19.39 -6.25 5.82
CA LYS A 187 18.61 -5.16 5.22
C LYS A 187 18.74 -5.12 3.70
N GLU A 188 19.93 -5.42 3.18
CA GLU A 188 20.18 -5.39 1.74
C GLU A 188 19.49 -6.55 1.02
N TYR A 189 19.52 -7.75 1.61
CA TYR A 189 18.90 -8.92 0.98
C TYR A 189 17.40 -8.74 0.79
N ALA A 190 16.69 -8.21 1.81
CA ALA A 190 15.25 -7.95 1.74
C ALA A 190 14.92 -6.92 0.65
N VAL A 191 15.70 -5.85 0.54
CA VAL A 191 15.56 -4.82 -0.51
C VAL A 191 15.81 -5.42 -1.90
N HIS A 192 16.83 -6.25 -2.05
CA HIS A 192 17.15 -6.91 -3.32
C HIS A 192 16.09 -7.96 -3.72
N ASP A 193 15.54 -8.74 -2.79
CA ASP A 193 14.44 -9.67 -3.06
C ASP A 193 13.19 -8.93 -3.51
N THR A 194 12.86 -7.82 -2.84
CA THR A 194 11.74 -6.95 -3.23
C THR A 194 11.95 -6.38 -4.63
N ARG A 195 13.14 -5.83 -4.90
CA ARG A 195 13.51 -5.33 -6.24
C ARG A 195 13.37 -6.41 -7.31
N LYS A 196 13.84 -7.61 -7.03
CA LYS A 196 13.73 -8.74 -7.96
C LYS A 196 12.27 -9.08 -8.26
N ALA A 197 11.42 -9.11 -7.22
CA ALA A 197 9.99 -9.36 -7.40
C ALA A 197 9.31 -8.28 -8.26
N LEU A 198 9.64 -7.00 -8.05
CA LEU A 198 9.11 -5.90 -8.87
C LEU A 198 9.57 -5.99 -10.33
N LEU A 199 10.83 -6.35 -10.57
CA LEU A 199 11.36 -6.58 -11.93
C LEU A 199 10.67 -7.75 -12.63
N GLU A 200 10.36 -8.83 -11.92
CA GLU A 200 9.57 -9.96 -12.42
C GLU A 200 8.17 -9.50 -12.88
N GLY A 201 7.55 -8.58 -12.12
CA GLY A 201 6.28 -7.96 -12.53
C GLY A 201 6.42 -7.10 -13.79
N LYS A 202 7.46 -6.27 -13.87
CA LYS A 202 7.73 -5.44 -15.04
C LYS A 202 7.95 -6.28 -16.31
N GLN A 203 8.65 -7.42 -16.19
CA GLN A 203 8.84 -8.36 -17.29
C GLN A 203 7.52 -8.95 -17.81
N LYS A 204 6.49 -9.03 -16.98
CA LYS A 204 5.13 -9.46 -17.33
C LYS A 204 4.23 -8.30 -17.78
N GLY A 205 4.78 -7.11 -18.00
CA GLY A 205 4.02 -5.93 -18.42
C GLY A 205 3.18 -5.29 -17.30
N ILE A 206 3.43 -5.65 -16.05
CA ILE A 206 2.79 -5.00 -14.89
C ILE A 206 3.63 -3.78 -14.50
N ILE A 207 2.96 -2.64 -14.31
CA ILE A 207 3.58 -1.37 -13.92
C ILE A 207 3.59 -1.30 -12.38
N PRO A 208 4.75 -1.44 -11.72
CA PRO A 208 4.84 -1.27 -10.28
C PRO A 208 4.94 0.21 -9.94
N PHE A 209 4.24 0.62 -8.90
CA PHE A 209 4.32 1.93 -8.29
C PHE A 209 4.39 1.77 -6.77
N CYS A 210 5.28 2.49 -6.09
CA CYS A 210 5.43 2.43 -4.64
C CYS A 210 5.11 3.80 -4.03
N LEU A 211 4.21 3.79 -3.04
CA LEU A 211 3.91 4.93 -2.18
C LEU A 211 4.48 4.65 -0.80
N THR A 212 5.23 5.60 -0.26
CA THR A 212 5.74 5.47 1.11
C THR A 212 5.40 6.70 1.95
N VAL A 213 5.19 6.45 3.23
CA VAL A 213 5.00 7.49 4.25
C VAL A 213 6.30 7.81 4.98
N ASP A 214 7.35 7.01 4.77
CA ASP A 214 8.65 7.18 5.41
C ASP A 214 9.44 8.31 4.75
N LYS A 215 9.69 9.39 5.50
CA LYS A 215 10.50 10.54 5.08
C LYS A 215 11.98 10.18 4.85
N ALA A 216 12.49 9.15 5.52
CA ALA A 216 13.85 8.64 5.38
C ALA A 216 13.98 7.58 4.25
N GLY A 217 12.87 7.27 3.59
CA GLY A 217 12.72 6.17 2.65
C GLY A 217 13.47 6.29 1.33
N HIS A 218 13.94 7.49 0.96
CA HIS A 218 14.50 7.73 -0.38
C HIS A 218 15.65 6.82 -0.80
N ASP A 219 16.56 6.48 0.12
CA ASP A 219 17.74 5.70 -0.24
C ASP A 219 17.42 4.24 -0.58
N TYR A 220 16.57 3.59 0.22
CA TYR A 220 16.18 2.21 -0.05
C TYR A 220 15.18 2.10 -1.18
N LEU A 221 14.27 3.08 -1.31
CA LEU A 221 13.31 3.14 -2.43
C LEU A 221 14.04 3.27 -3.76
N LYS A 222 15.05 4.14 -3.84
CA LYS A 222 15.89 4.25 -5.04
C LYS A 222 16.55 2.92 -5.39
N THR A 223 17.05 2.20 -4.40
CA THR A 223 17.66 0.88 -4.61
C THR A 223 16.60 -0.16 -5.00
N MET A 224 15.42 -0.13 -4.37
CA MET A 224 14.34 -1.08 -4.57
C MET A 224 13.63 -0.87 -5.90
N MET A 225 13.29 0.38 -6.22
CA MET A 225 12.52 0.75 -7.40
C MET A 225 13.40 0.99 -8.64
N GLY A 226 14.64 1.50 -8.46
CA GLY A 226 15.50 1.88 -9.59
C GLY A 226 14.82 2.91 -10.48
N ASP A 227 14.60 2.57 -11.76
CA ASP A 227 13.90 3.42 -12.73
C ASP A 227 12.37 3.24 -12.75
N MET A 228 11.81 2.52 -11.77
CA MET A 228 10.37 2.35 -11.59
C MET A 228 9.79 3.52 -10.77
N GLY A 229 8.52 3.88 -10.99
CA GLY A 229 7.90 5.01 -10.32
C GLY A 229 7.73 4.81 -8.81
N TYR A 230 8.07 5.84 -8.01
CA TYR A 230 7.84 5.89 -6.57
C TYR A 230 7.60 7.32 -6.09
N GLU A 231 6.85 7.46 -5.02
CA GLU A 231 6.61 8.67 -4.25
C GLU A 231 6.48 8.38 -2.76
#